data_b00a2277a54d919eea7d82820e611dff
#
_entry.id   b00a2277a54d919eea7d82820e611dff
#
_cell.length_a   1.000
_cell.length_b   1.000
_cell.length_c   1.000
_cell.angle_alpha   90.00
_cell.angle_beta   90.00
_cell.angle_gamma   90.00
#
_symmetry.space_group_name_H-M   'P 1'
#
loop_
_entity.id
_entity.type
_entity.pdbx_description
1 polymer ?
#
loop_
_entity_poly.entity_id
_entity_poly.type
_entity_poly.pdbx_seq_one_letter_code
_entity_poly.pdbx_strand_id
1 'polypeptide(L)'
;MIEGRYWRRWVFFYVPVTAFVVALLFPFYWMIVTSVRPDKELYRPWNAANYAPFWTLHPTFEHVRDLLTQTLFGTWMLNTMIISLSATVISLFCGLLAGYALSRLRFRFAGLIGTGIFITYLVPQTLLFIPLSDIIRNFKLGDSPWALILTYPTFLIPFCTWLLMGYFKSIPKELEECARIDGAPRWKAMLYIIFPVALPGILSAGIFAFTLSWNEFIYALVFLSSPEQKTIPVGVTSELVRGDVFYWGELMAGALLGSIPVAFVYSFFVEYYVSGITGSVKG
;
A
#
# COMPACT_ATOMS: atom_id res chain seq x y z
N MET A 1 -47.78 0.97 9.08
CA MET A 1 -46.61 1.82 9.44
C MET A 1 -45.25 1.16 9.22
N ILE A 2 -45.14 -0.13 8.90
CA ILE A 2 -43.86 -0.85 8.68
C ILE A 2 -43.33 -0.68 7.23
N GLU A 3 -44.20 -0.63 6.23
CA GLU A 3 -43.82 -0.51 4.81
C GLU A 3 -43.13 0.81 4.46
N GLY A 4 -43.54 1.94 5.00
CA GLY A 4 -42.90 3.23 4.75
C GLY A 4 -41.45 3.34 5.27
N ARG A 5 -41.10 2.53 6.26
CA ARG A 5 -39.73 2.48 6.83
C ARG A 5 -38.78 1.70 5.91
N TYR A 6 -39.25 0.63 5.23
CA TYR A 6 -38.49 -0.13 4.24
C TYR A 6 -38.17 0.69 3.00
N TRP A 7 -39.14 1.41 2.44
CA TRP A 7 -38.95 2.22 1.24
C TRP A 7 -37.96 3.37 1.46
N ARG A 8 -38.07 4.06 2.61
CA ARG A 8 -37.07 5.11 3.00
C ARG A 8 -35.66 4.54 3.13
N ARG A 9 -35.49 3.34 3.69
CA ARG A 9 -34.21 2.66 3.82
C ARG A 9 -33.63 2.28 2.45
N TRP A 10 -34.46 1.82 1.51
CA TRP A 10 -34.03 1.53 0.14
C TRP A 10 -33.57 2.81 -0.57
N VAL A 11 -34.35 3.86 -0.59
CA VAL A 11 -34.07 5.09 -1.33
C VAL A 11 -32.94 5.90 -0.71
N PHE A 12 -32.91 6.08 0.61
CA PHE A 12 -31.95 6.97 1.27
C PHE A 12 -30.70 6.27 1.77
N PHE A 13 -30.63 4.95 1.75
CA PHE A 13 -29.44 4.22 2.16
C PHE A 13 -28.90 3.32 1.04
N TYR A 14 -29.68 2.36 0.55
CA TYR A 14 -29.17 1.40 -0.43
C TYR A 14 -28.89 2.03 -1.79
N VAL A 15 -29.75 2.92 -2.29
CA VAL A 15 -29.52 3.58 -3.60
C VAL A 15 -28.25 4.45 -3.59
N PRO A 16 -28.02 5.35 -2.62
CA PRO A 16 -26.77 6.10 -2.53
C PRO A 16 -25.54 5.21 -2.36
N VAL A 17 -25.62 4.19 -1.51
CA VAL A 17 -24.50 3.25 -1.30
C VAL A 17 -24.19 2.48 -2.57
N THR A 18 -25.22 1.96 -3.28
CA THR A 18 -25.01 1.26 -4.54
C THR A 18 -24.43 2.19 -5.61
N ALA A 19 -24.94 3.41 -5.74
CA ALA A 19 -24.40 4.41 -6.66
C ALA A 19 -22.93 4.73 -6.37
N PHE A 20 -22.58 4.87 -5.11
CA PHE A 20 -21.20 5.08 -4.68
C PHE A 20 -20.30 3.87 -4.99
N VAL A 21 -20.76 2.65 -4.72
CA VAL A 21 -20.02 1.41 -5.03
C VAL A 21 -19.83 1.26 -6.54
N VAL A 22 -20.85 1.52 -7.35
CA VAL A 22 -20.75 1.47 -8.81
C VAL A 22 -19.74 2.50 -9.32
N ALA A 23 -19.75 3.73 -8.78
CA ALA A 23 -18.79 4.76 -9.15
C ALA A 23 -17.34 4.37 -8.77
N LEU A 24 -17.13 3.72 -7.62
CA LEU A 24 -15.82 3.22 -7.21
C LEU A 24 -15.34 2.03 -8.04
N LEU A 25 -16.23 1.17 -8.50
CA LEU A 25 -15.89 0.00 -9.32
C LEU A 25 -15.72 0.35 -10.80
N PHE A 26 -16.23 1.50 -11.23
CA PHE A 26 -16.16 1.92 -12.63
C PHE A 26 -14.74 1.99 -13.22
N PRO A 27 -13.72 2.54 -12.54
CA PRO A 27 -12.35 2.53 -13.05
C PRO A 27 -11.82 1.11 -13.28
N PHE A 28 -12.09 0.18 -12.38
CA PHE A 28 -11.68 -1.23 -12.53
C PHE A 28 -12.40 -1.91 -13.69
N TYR A 29 -13.70 -1.67 -13.83
CA TYR A 29 -14.45 -2.12 -14.99
C TYR A 29 -13.85 -1.59 -16.29
N TRP A 30 -13.51 -0.30 -16.34
CA TRP A 30 -12.88 0.33 -17.49
C TRP A 30 -11.52 -0.29 -17.81
N MET A 31 -10.68 -0.56 -16.81
CA MET A 31 -9.40 -1.24 -16.96
C MET A 31 -9.58 -2.64 -17.57
N ILE A 32 -10.56 -3.41 -17.05
CA ILE A 32 -10.87 -4.75 -17.57
C ILE A 32 -11.31 -4.66 -19.05
N VAL A 33 -12.26 -3.81 -19.36
CA VAL A 33 -12.78 -3.68 -20.74
C VAL A 33 -11.66 -3.24 -21.69
N THR A 34 -10.83 -2.29 -21.28
CA THR A 34 -9.72 -1.79 -22.11
C THR A 34 -8.64 -2.85 -22.29
N SER A 35 -8.31 -3.64 -21.27
CA SER A 35 -7.29 -4.68 -21.35
C SER A 35 -7.66 -5.86 -22.25
N VAL A 36 -8.97 -6.09 -22.48
CA VAL A 36 -9.45 -7.17 -23.35
C VAL A 36 -9.97 -6.68 -24.71
N ARG A 37 -9.95 -5.38 -24.98
CA ARG A 37 -10.42 -4.79 -26.22
C ARG A 37 -9.29 -4.80 -27.27
N PRO A 38 -9.53 -5.32 -28.51
CA PRO A 38 -8.52 -5.30 -29.58
C PRO A 38 -8.10 -3.88 -29.94
N ASP A 39 -6.84 -3.67 -30.34
CA ASP A 39 -6.29 -2.38 -30.77
C ASP A 39 -7.12 -1.70 -31.87
N LYS A 40 -7.65 -2.48 -32.80
CA LYS A 40 -8.54 -1.99 -33.86
C LYS A 40 -9.79 -1.30 -33.35
N GLU A 41 -10.25 -1.66 -32.15
CA GLU A 41 -11.37 -1.01 -31.48
C GLU A 41 -10.90 0.09 -30.51
N LEU A 42 -9.75 -0.06 -29.85
CA LEU A 42 -9.18 0.93 -28.91
C LEU A 42 -8.86 2.24 -29.61
N TYR A 43 -8.23 2.19 -30.78
CA TYR A 43 -7.81 3.36 -31.54
C TYR A 43 -8.83 3.83 -32.57
N ARG A 44 -10.05 3.28 -32.53
CA ARG A 44 -11.13 3.70 -33.43
C ARG A 44 -11.66 5.08 -33.03
N PRO A 45 -11.88 5.98 -33.98
CA PRO A 45 -12.48 7.29 -33.70
C PRO A 45 -13.85 7.16 -33.03
N TRP A 46 -14.15 8.03 -32.07
CA TRP A 46 -15.41 8.04 -31.32
C TRP A 46 -16.67 8.18 -32.19
N ASN A 47 -16.55 8.78 -33.38
CA ASN A 47 -17.63 8.97 -34.37
C ASN A 47 -17.74 7.83 -35.39
N ALA A 48 -16.96 6.75 -35.24
CA ALA A 48 -17.03 5.62 -36.13
C ALA A 48 -18.32 4.82 -35.92
N ALA A 49 -18.83 4.25 -37.01
CA ALA A 49 -19.97 3.34 -36.93
C ALA A 49 -19.65 2.15 -36.03
N ASN A 50 -20.58 1.77 -35.15
CA ASN A 50 -20.45 0.70 -34.17
C ASN A 50 -19.37 0.96 -33.07
N TYR A 51 -19.06 2.22 -32.75
CA TYR A 51 -18.26 2.54 -31.61
C TYR A 51 -19.01 2.23 -30.31
N ALA A 52 -18.50 1.30 -29.53
CA ALA A 52 -19.06 0.91 -28.24
C ALA A 52 -18.03 1.14 -27.12
N PRO A 53 -18.05 2.30 -26.43
CA PRO A 53 -17.01 2.66 -25.48
C PRO A 53 -16.97 1.77 -24.24
N PHE A 54 -18.12 1.23 -23.83
CA PHE A 54 -18.27 0.49 -22.57
C PHE A 54 -18.20 -1.02 -22.73
N TRP A 55 -18.04 -1.55 -23.94
CA TRP A 55 -18.03 -2.99 -24.18
C TRP A 55 -17.24 -3.33 -25.45
N THR A 56 -16.81 -4.60 -25.57
CA THR A 56 -16.27 -5.16 -26.81
C THR A 56 -17.00 -6.44 -27.18
N LEU A 57 -17.26 -6.63 -28.47
CA LEU A 57 -17.87 -7.86 -29.01
C LEU A 57 -16.80 -8.91 -29.37
N HIS A 58 -15.54 -8.50 -29.43
CA HIS A 58 -14.42 -9.35 -29.82
C HIS A 58 -13.32 -9.32 -28.75
N PRO A 59 -13.57 -9.80 -27.50
CA PRO A 59 -12.58 -9.75 -26.44
C PRO A 59 -11.34 -10.57 -26.81
N THR A 60 -10.17 -10.01 -26.53
CA THR A 60 -8.87 -10.66 -26.74
C THR A 60 -8.05 -10.67 -25.46
N PHE A 61 -7.16 -11.63 -25.33
CA PHE A 61 -6.16 -11.67 -24.26
C PHE A 61 -4.74 -11.35 -24.77
N GLU A 62 -4.64 -10.81 -25.99
CA GLU A 62 -3.34 -10.44 -26.61
C GLU A 62 -2.56 -9.48 -25.72
N HIS A 63 -3.17 -8.40 -25.21
CA HIS A 63 -2.53 -7.43 -24.36
C HIS A 63 -1.94 -8.02 -23.07
N VAL A 64 -2.70 -8.94 -22.44
CA VAL A 64 -2.20 -9.64 -21.24
C VAL A 64 -1.05 -10.57 -21.60
N ARG A 65 -1.17 -11.30 -22.71
CA ARG A 65 -0.10 -12.19 -23.20
C ARG A 65 1.13 -11.39 -23.54
N ASP A 66 1.01 -10.30 -24.28
CA ASP A 66 2.13 -9.49 -24.74
C ASP A 66 2.80 -8.76 -23.57
N LEU A 67 2.03 -8.27 -22.61
CA LEU A 67 2.54 -7.75 -21.34
C LEU A 67 3.43 -8.78 -20.62
N LEU A 68 2.98 -10.03 -20.53
CA LEU A 68 3.70 -11.08 -19.80
C LEU A 68 4.88 -11.68 -20.60
N THR A 69 4.83 -11.68 -21.95
CA THR A 69 5.82 -12.36 -22.80
C THR A 69 6.76 -11.41 -23.52
N GLN A 70 6.35 -10.17 -23.80
CA GLN A 70 7.12 -9.20 -24.58
C GLN A 70 7.68 -8.07 -23.72
N THR A 71 7.31 -8.02 -22.44
CA THR A 71 7.81 -7.01 -21.49
C THR A 71 8.45 -7.67 -20.26
N LEU A 72 9.08 -6.86 -19.43
CA LEU A 72 9.67 -7.29 -18.16
C LEU A 72 8.66 -7.24 -16.98
N PHE A 73 7.36 -7.26 -17.26
CA PHE A 73 6.33 -7.10 -16.23
C PHE A 73 6.47 -8.11 -15.09
N GLY A 74 6.76 -9.38 -15.37
CA GLY A 74 7.02 -10.41 -14.36
C GLY A 74 8.20 -10.07 -13.45
N THR A 75 9.26 -9.52 -14.01
CA THR A 75 10.44 -9.05 -13.27
C THR A 75 10.08 -7.86 -12.39
N TRP A 76 9.36 -6.87 -12.93
CA TRP A 76 8.90 -5.72 -12.14
C TRP A 76 7.99 -6.13 -10.98
N MET A 77 7.12 -7.12 -11.20
CA MET A 77 6.26 -7.68 -10.16
C MET A 77 7.10 -8.29 -9.02
N LEU A 78 8.10 -9.10 -9.35
CA LEU A 78 9.00 -9.71 -8.38
C LEU A 78 9.82 -8.66 -7.64
N ASN A 79 10.39 -7.68 -8.34
CA ASN A 79 11.14 -6.59 -7.72
C ASN A 79 10.27 -5.82 -6.73
N THR A 80 9.05 -5.42 -7.14
CA THR A 80 8.13 -4.71 -6.27
C THR A 80 7.78 -5.54 -5.04
N MET A 81 7.52 -6.84 -5.20
CA MET A 81 7.22 -7.73 -4.09
C MET A 81 8.38 -7.82 -3.09
N ILE A 82 9.60 -8.07 -3.59
CA ILE A 82 10.81 -8.18 -2.74
C ILE A 82 11.07 -6.88 -2.00
N ILE A 83 11.06 -5.75 -2.72
CA ILE A 83 11.33 -4.43 -2.14
C ILE A 83 10.27 -4.08 -1.09
N SER A 84 8.99 -4.23 -1.44
CA SER A 84 7.89 -3.84 -0.55
C SER A 84 7.81 -4.72 0.69
N LEU A 85 8.00 -6.03 0.56
CA LEU A 85 8.03 -6.92 1.73
C LEU A 85 9.24 -6.64 2.62
N SER A 86 10.43 -6.49 2.04
CA SER A 86 11.65 -6.23 2.81
C SER A 86 11.56 -4.92 3.56
N ALA A 87 11.18 -3.83 2.90
CA ALA A 87 11.03 -2.52 3.51
C ALA A 87 9.93 -2.53 4.59
N THR A 88 8.81 -3.23 4.34
CA THR A 88 7.72 -3.36 5.32
C THR A 88 8.19 -4.11 6.56
N VAL A 89 8.86 -5.25 6.43
CA VAL A 89 9.34 -6.05 7.56
C VAL A 89 10.33 -5.25 8.40
N ILE A 90 11.31 -4.60 7.77
CA ILE A 90 12.28 -3.75 8.46
C ILE A 90 11.57 -2.62 9.22
N SER A 91 10.68 -1.92 8.54
CA SER A 91 9.99 -0.76 9.11
C SER A 91 9.01 -1.12 10.20
N LEU A 92 8.30 -2.23 10.03
CA LEU A 92 7.37 -2.75 11.04
C LEU A 92 8.13 -3.20 12.29
N PHE A 93 9.24 -3.91 12.13
CA PHE A 93 10.08 -4.34 13.25
C PHE A 93 10.63 -3.14 14.05
N CYS A 94 11.22 -2.16 13.37
CA CYS A 94 11.69 -0.92 14.02
C CYS A 94 10.54 -0.14 14.65
N GLY A 95 9.42 -0.01 13.94
CA GLY A 95 8.23 0.68 14.41
C GLY A 95 7.58 0.02 15.63
N LEU A 96 7.57 -1.31 15.70
CA LEU A 96 7.10 -2.07 16.86
C LEU A 96 7.94 -1.75 18.12
N LEU A 97 9.25 -1.83 18.01
CA LEU A 97 10.15 -1.59 19.14
C LEU A 97 10.09 -0.12 19.58
N ALA A 98 10.13 0.81 18.63
CA ALA A 98 10.05 2.24 18.91
C ALA A 98 8.68 2.63 19.48
N GLY A 99 7.57 2.17 18.88
CA GLY A 99 6.21 2.42 19.34
C GLY A 99 5.97 1.87 20.75
N TYR A 100 6.45 0.65 21.04
CA TYR A 100 6.40 0.10 22.39
C TYR A 100 7.22 0.94 23.38
N ALA A 101 8.47 1.25 23.05
CA ALA A 101 9.33 2.03 23.92
C ALA A 101 8.73 3.40 24.27
N LEU A 102 8.22 4.12 23.26
CA LEU A 102 7.65 5.46 23.44
C LEU A 102 6.29 5.47 24.16
N SER A 103 5.54 4.37 24.10
CA SER A 103 4.24 4.26 24.76
C SER A 103 4.29 3.69 26.17
N ARG A 104 5.25 2.78 26.46
CA ARG A 104 5.30 1.97 27.67
C ARG A 104 6.48 2.28 28.58
N LEU A 105 7.63 2.68 28.01
CA LEU A 105 8.80 2.97 28.82
C LEU A 105 8.79 4.45 29.27
N ARG A 106 9.11 4.66 30.54
CA ARG A 106 9.27 6.00 31.10
C ARG A 106 10.74 6.40 31.04
N PHE A 107 11.07 7.28 30.10
CA PHE A 107 12.41 7.89 30.04
C PHE A 107 12.31 9.39 29.71
N ARG A 108 13.34 10.15 30.08
CA ARG A 108 13.31 11.61 30.14
C ARG A 108 12.86 12.32 28.86
N PHE A 109 13.18 11.79 27.69
CA PHE A 109 12.92 12.43 26.40
C PHE A 109 11.88 11.69 25.53
N ALA A 110 11.12 10.74 26.09
CA ALA A 110 10.16 9.94 25.33
C ALA A 110 9.15 10.79 24.53
N GLY A 111 8.61 11.85 25.15
CA GLY A 111 7.66 12.74 24.49
C GLY A 111 8.31 13.54 23.36
N LEU A 112 9.50 14.07 23.58
CA LEU A 112 10.24 14.84 22.56
C LEU A 112 10.60 13.97 21.36
N ILE A 113 11.09 12.74 21.61
CA ILE A 113 11.43 11.78 20.53
C ILE A 113 10.15 11.38 19.77
N GLY A 114 9.04 11.09 20.46
CA GLY A 114 7.77 10.76 19.82
C GLY A 114 7.24 11.90 18.94
N THR A 115 7.34 13.14 19.42
CA THR A 115 7.00 14.33 18.63
C THR A 115 7.96 14.52 17.45
N GLY A 116 9.26 14.29 17.64
CA GLY A 116 10.26 14.35 16.57
C GLY A 116 9.98 13.35 15.46
N ILE A 117 9.66 12.09 15.80
CA ILE A 117 9.27 11.06 14.83
C ILE A 117 8.01 11.47 14.06
N PHE A 118 7.00 12.03 14.75
CA PHE A 118 5.80 12.53 14.09
C PHE A 118 6.11 13.68 13.13
N ILE A 119 6.96 14.63 13.52
CA ILE A 119 7.39 15.73 12.64
C ILE A 119 8.13 15.18 11.41
N THR A 120 8.99 14.17 11.59
CA THR A 120 9.69 13.52 10.47
C THR A 120 8.70 12.90 9.47
N TYR A 121 7.61 12.31 9.96
CA TYR A 121 6.55 11.78 9.11
C TYR A 121 5.84 12.86 8.27
N LEU A 122 5.75 14.09 8.79
CA LEU A 122 5.13 15.22 8.07
C LEU A 122 6.01 15.79 6.96
N VAL A 123 7.29 15.45 6.91
CA VAL A 123 8.19 15.89 5.82
C VAL A 123 7.75 15.24 4.51
N PRO A 124 7.48 16.00 3.46
CA PRO A 124 7.12 15.45 2.16
C PRO A 124 8.21 14.51 1.64
N GLN A 125 7.85 13.27 1.34
CA GLN A 125 8.79 12.26 0.82
C GLN A 125 9.50 12.77 -0.44
N THR A 126 8.79 13.53 -1.27
CA THR A 126 9.31 14.13 -2.49
C THR A 126 10.45 15.12 -2.28
N LEU A 127 10.69 15.60 -1.07
CA LEU A 127 11.84 16.44 -0.76
C LEU A 127 13.07 15.63 -0.33
N LEU A 128 12.86 14.41 0.16
CA LEU A 128 13.95 13.58 0.70
C LEU A 128 14.72 12.85 -0.40
N PHE A 129 14.19 12.67 -1.61
CA PHE A 129 14.91 11.93 -2.65
C PHE A 129 16.23 12.61 -3.04
N ILE A 130 16.32 13.95 -3.01
CA ILE A 130 17.53 14.70 -3.37
C ILE A 130 18.71 14.32 -2.44
N PRO A 131 18.64 14.53 -1.10
CA PRO A 131 19.72 14.13 -0.23
C PRO A 131 19.94 12.61 -0.17
N LEU A 132 18.88 11.81 -0.33
CA LEU A 132 19.01 10.36 -0.37
C LEU A 132 19.74 9.88 -1.63
N SER A 133 19.57 10.55 -2.78
CA SER A 133 20.28 10.19 -4.01
C SER A 133 21.79 10.34 -3.85
N ASP A 134 22.28 11.35 -3.12
CA ASP A 134 23.69 11.50 -2.81
C ASP A 134 24.21 10.38 -1.90
N ILE A 135 23.43 10.00 -0.90
CA ILE A 135 23.74 8.88 -0.02
C ILE A 135 23.84 7.58 -0.82
N ILE A 136 22.81 7.25 -1.64
CA ILE A 136 22.77 6.05 -2.47
C ILE A 136 23.94 6.00 -3.43
N ARG A 137 24.29 7.13 -4.05
CA ARG A 137 25.45 7.23 -4.95
C ARG A 137 26.77 6.97 -4.20
N ASN A 138 26.96 7.57 -3.01
CA ASN A 138 28.18 7.38 -2.23
C ASN A 138 28.38 5.94 -1.78
N PHE A 139 27.28 5.23 -1.46
CA PHE A 139 27.31 3.80 -1.12
C PHE A 139 27.34 2.88 -2.35
N LYS A 140 27.31 3.42 -3.58
CA LYS A 140 27.29 2.67 -4.84
C LYS A 140 26.11 1.70 -4.95
N LEU A 141 24.95 2.09 -4.39
CA LEU A 141 23.73 1.30 -4.38
C LEU A 141 22.74 1.70 -5.48
N GLY A 142 23.08 2.69 -6.31
CA GLY A 142 22.26 3.10 -7.46
C GLY A 142 22.00 1.94 -8.39
N ASP A 143 20.82 1.94 -9.01
CA ASP A 143 20.33 0.90 -9.91
C ASP A 143 20.30 -0.51 -9.27
N SER A 144 19.92 -0.56 -7.99
CA SER A 144 19.83 -1.79 -7.23
C SER A 144 18.58 -1.77 -6.34
N PRO A 145 17.89 -2.91 -6.11
CA PRO A 145 16.78 -3.02 -5.17
C PRO A 145 17.14 -2.55 -3.76
N TRP A 146 18.41 -2.66 -3.37
CA TRP A 146 18.90 -2.20 -2.06
C TRP A 146 18.77 -0.69 -1.88
N ALA A 147 18.82 0.09 -2.96
CA ALA A 147 18.56 1.53 -2.89
C ALA A 147 17.18 1.81 -2.29
N LEU A 148 16.16 1.06 -2.72
CA LEU A 148 14.79 1.21 -2.25
C LEU A 148 14.56 0.54 -0.90
N ILE A 149 15.10 -0.66 -0.68
CA ILE A 149 14.98 -1.39 0.59
C ILE A 149 15.52 -0.57 1.76
N LEU A 150 16.60 0.21 1.54
CA LEU A 150 17.21 1.04 2.58
C LEU A 150 16.60 2.44 2.68
N THR A 151 16.01 2.97 1.61
CA THR A 151 15.43 4.33 1.64
C THR A 151 13.96 4.34 2.04
N TYR A 152 13.16 3.34 1.68
CA TYR A 152 11.74 3.28 2.07
C TYR A 152 11.51 3.31 3.60
N PRO A 153 12.34 2.67 4.44
CA PRO A 153 12.26 2.83 5.90
C PRO A 153 12.31 4.27 6.39
N THR A 154 12.85 5.22 5.65
CA THR A 154 12.93 6.63 6.06
C THR A 154 11.55 7.26 6.29
N PHE A 155 10.53 6.83 5.54
CA PHE A 155 9.15 7.28 5.72
C PHE A 155 8.25 6.22 6.35
N LEU A 156 8.56 4.92 6.17
CA LEU A 156 7.76 3.85 6.74
C LEU A 156 7.96 3.67 8.25
N ILE A 157 9.20 3.82 8.77
CA ILE A 157 9.46 3.70 10.22
C ILE A 157 8.72 4.76 11.02
N PRO A 158 8.78 6.06 10.69
CA PRO A 158 8.01 7.08 11.38
C PRO A 158 6.51 6.79 11.38
N PHE A 159 5.97 6.38 10.23
CA PHE A 159 4.57 6.02 10.09
C PHE A 159 4.18 4.84 11.01
N CYS A 160 4.90 3.71 10.91
CA CYS A 160 4.65 2.53 11.74
C CYS A 160 4.79 2.85 13.24
N THR A 161 5.81 3.60 13.61
CA THR A 161 6.06 3.99 15.01
C THR A 161 4.89 4.81 15.55
N TRP A 162 4.43 5.82 14.80
CA TRP A 162 3.34 6.68 15.23
C TRP A 162 2.02 5.91 15.39
N LEU A 163 1.69 5.08 14.40
CA LEU A 163 0.47 4.28 14.44
C LEU A 163 0.48 3.27 15.58
N LEU A 164 1.58 2.52 15.74
CA LEU A 164 1.72 1.52 16.79
C LEU A 164 1.83 2.14 18.18
N MET A 165 2.47 3.31 18.33
CA MET A 165 2.49 4.04 19.60
C MET A 165 1.05 4.40 20.04
N GLY A 166 0.21 4.86 19.11
CA GLY A 166 -1.20 5.13 19.39
C GLY A 166 -1.94 3.87 19.83
N TYR A 167 -1.73 2.77 19.11
CA TYR A 167 -2.37 1.49 19.42
C TYR A 167 -1.92 0.93 20.78
N PHE A 168 -0.61 0.92 21.07
CA PHE A 168 -0.12 0.46 22.36
C PHE A 168 -0.65 1.30 23.53
N LYS A 169 -0.88 2.60 23.35
CA LYS A 169 -1.47 3.45 24.38
C LYS A 169 -2.90 3.06 24.73
N SER A 170 -3.66 2.47 23.81
CA SER A 170 -5.04 2.01 24.05
C SER A 170 -5.14 0.69 24.82
N ILE A 171 -4.04 -0.08 24.90
CA ILE A 171 -4.00 -1.34 25.67
C ILE A 171 -3.81 -1.02 27.15
N PRO A 172 -4.62 -1.60 28.07
CA PRO A 172 -4.45 -1.41 29.51
C PRO A 172 -3.04 -1.77 30.02
N LYS A 173 -2.49 -0.93 30.89
CA LYS A 173 -1.11 -1.15 31.43
C LYS A 173 -1.09 -2.29 32.43
N GLU A 174 -2.19 -2.56 33.05
CA GLU A 174 -2.41 -3.61 34.05
C GLU A 174 -2.03 -4.98 33.52
N LEU A 175 -2.23 -5.24 32.22
CA LEU A 175 -1.83 -6.51 31.59
C LEU A 175 -0.32 -6.75 31.67
N GLU A 176 0.47 -5.70 31.47
CA GLU A 176 1.94 -5.79 31.58
C GLU A 176 2.38 -5.84 33.05
N GLU A 177 1.69 -5.11 33.92
CA GLU A 177 1.99 -5.05 35.36
C GLU A 177 1.69 -6.41 36.02
N CYS A 178 0.58 -7.08 35.70
CA CYS A 178 0.28 -8.43 36.18
C CYS A 178 1.38 -9.42 35.80
N ALA A 179 1.80 -9.42 34.53
CA ALA A 179 2.86 -10.32 34.08
C ALA A 179 4.19 -10.08 34.84
N ARG A 180 4.47 -8.83 35.19
CA ARG A 180 5.66 -8.50 35.96
C ARG A 180 5.56 -8.91 37.42
N ILE A 181 4.38 -8.87 38.01
CA ILE A 181 4.13 -9.41 39.35
C ILE A 181 4.35 -10.92 39.36
N ASP A 182 3.94 -11.62 38.29
CA ASP A 182 4.19 -13.05 38.09
C ASP A 182 5.68 -13.39 37.77
N GLY A 183 6.57 -12.39 37.81
CA GLY A 183 8.02 -12.58 37.65
C GLY A 183 8.51 -12.53 36.20
N ALA A 184 7.65 -12.19 35.22
CA ALA A 184 8.08 -12.07 33.84
C ALA A 184 8.94 -10.81 33.64
N PRO A 185 10.12 -10.90 33.01
CA PRO A 185 10.88 -9.73 32.58
C PRO A 185 10.14 -8.97 31.48
N ARG A 186 10.41 -7.67 31.34
CA ARG A 186 9.68 -6.79 30.40
C ARG A 186 9.62 -7.32 28.97
N TRP A 187 10.72 -7.88 28.46
CA TRP A 187 10.75 -8.40 27.10
C TRP A 187 9.81 -9.59 26.89
N LYS A 188 9.60 -10.44 27.92
CA LYS A 188 8.60 -11.51 27.88
C LYS A 188 7.18 -10.95 27.91
N ALA A 189 6.89 -9.99 28.79
CA ALA A 189 5.61 -9.31 28.83
C ALA A 189 5.29 -8.63 27.47
N MET A 190 6.26 -7.96 26.86
CA MET A 190 6.14 -7.38 25.54
C MET A 190 5.78 -8.43 24.46
N LEU A 191 6.59 -9.50 24.35
CA LEU A 191 6.46 -10.48 23.27
C LEU A 191 5.26 -11.42 23.43
N TYR A 192 4.96 -11.84 24.66
CA TYR A 192 3.95 -12.87 24.91
C TYR A 192 2.59 -12.33 25.35
N ILE A 193 2.50 -11.04 25.74
CA ILE A 193 1.25 -10.43 26.19
C ILE A 193 0.91 -9.23 25.30
N ILE A 194 1.77 -8.20 25.26
CA ILE A 194 1.44 -6.96 24.56
C ILE A 194 1.36 -7.15 23.05
N PHE A 195 2.32 -7.82 22.42
CA PHE A 195 2.31 -8.02 20.97
C PHE A 195 1.15 -8.90 20.47
N PRO A 196 0.80 -10.02 21.13
CA PRO A 196 -0.41 -10.77 20.76
C PRO A 196 -1.70 -9.96 20.89
N VAL A 197 -1.86 -9.18 21.95
CA VAL A 197 -3.02 -8.28 22.13
C VAL A 197 -3.01 -7.16 21.07
N ALA A 198 -1.83 -6.69 20.68
CA ALA A 198 -1.67 -5.66 19.66
C ALA A 198 -1.72 -6.19 18.23
N LEU A 199 -1.88 -7.49 18.01
CA LEU A 199 -1.81 -8.11 16.68
C LEU A 199 -2.69 -7.40 15.63
N PRO A 200 -3.95 -6.99 15.91
CA PRO A 200 -4.74 -6.24 14.93
C PRO A 200 -4.10 -4.91 14.51
N GLY A 201 -3.51 -4.17 15.46
CA GLY A 201 -2.79 -2.93 15.17
C GLY A 201 -1.49 -3.17 14.39
N ILE A 202 -0.77 -4.26 14.72
CA ILE A 202 0.45 -4.66 14.01
C ILE A 202 0.16 -5.02 12.56
N LEU A 203 -0.90 -5.82 12.33
CA LEU A 203 -1.33 -6.19 10.98
C LEU A 203 -1.78 -4.95 10.20
N SER A 204 -2.54 -4.06 10.81
CA SER A 204 -2.94 -2.80 10.17
C SER A 204 -1.74 -1.95 9.76
N ALA A 205 -0.75 -1.78 10.65
CA ALA A 205 0.48 -1.05 10.34
C ALA A 205 1.27 -1.71 9.19
N GLY A 206 1.35 -3.05 9.18
CA GLY A 206 2.00 -3.82 8.12
C GLY A 206 1.32 -3.66 6.76
N ILE A 207 -0.01 -3.73 6.69
CA ILE A 207 -0.78 -3.55 5.46
C ILE A 207 -0.56 -2.15 4.88
N PHE A 208 -0.64 -1.13 5.73
CA PHE A 208 -0.40 0.25 5.29
C PHE A 208 1.03 0.44 4.80
N ALA A 209 2.03 -0.04 5.56
CA ALA A 209 3.44 0.06 5.16
C ALA A 209 3.70 -0.67 3.84
N PHE A 210 3.15 -1.86 3.65
CA PHE A 210 3.22 -2.61 2.40
C PHE A 210 2.59 -1.82 1.25
N THR A 211 1.40 -1.27 1.45
CA THR A 211 0.68 -0.51 0.41
C THR A 211 1.43 0.76 0.03
N LEU A 212 1.98 1.50 1.00
CA LEU A 212 2.79 2.69 0.75
C LEU A 212 4.06 2.34 -0.05
N SER A 213 4.73 1.25 0.31
CA SER A 213 5.91 0.77 -0.39
C SER A 213 5.60 0.23 -1.78
N TRP A 214 4.48 -0.49 -1.94
CA TRP A 214 4.03 -1.06 -3.21
C TRP A 214 3.75 0.01 -4.27
N ASN A 215 3.12 1.10 -3.85
CA ASN A 215 2.73 2.20 -4.73
C ASN A 215 3.79 3.31 -4.86
N GLU A 216 4.96 3.13 -4.22
CA GLU A 216 6.01 4.14 -4.28
C GLU A 216 6.56 4.24 -5.70
N PHE A 217 6.65 5.48 -6.20
CA PHE A 217 7.01 5.77 -7.58
C PHE A 217 8.27 6.62 -7.69
N ILE A 218 8.40 7.65 -6.85
CA ILE A 218 9.40 8.70 -7.03
C ILE A 218 10.81 8.20 -6.76
N TYR A 219 11.03 7.50 -5.64
CA TYR A 219 12.33 6.95 -5.31
C TYR A 219 12.71 5.85 -6.30
N ALA A 220 11.75 5.02 -6.70
CA ALA A 220 11.97 3.99 -7.70
C ALA A 220 12.36 4.60 -9.05
N LEU A 221 11.70 5.68 -9.49
CA LEU A 221 12.01 6.38 -10.73
C LEU A 221 13.41 7.01 -10.71
N VAL A 222 13.85 7.54 -9.56
CA VAL A 222 15.12 8.25 -9.43
C VAL A 222 16.30 7.30 -9.22
N PHE A 223 16.10 6.21 -8.45
CA PHE A 223 17.20 5.33 -8.02
C PHE A 223 17.40 4.13 -8.91
N LEU A 224 16.41 3.74 -9.74
CA LEU A 224 16.47 2.61 -10.64
C LEU A 224 16.46 3.09 -12.10
N SER A 225 17.46 2.74 -12.86
CA SER A 225 17.64 3.17 -14.25
C SER A 225 17.41 2.03 -15.24
N SER A 226 17.96 0.83 -14.95
CA SER A 226 17.87 -0.33 -15.83
C SER A 226 16.44 -0.89 -15.88
N PRO A 227 15.93 -1.25 -17.06
CA PRO A 227 14.59 -1.82 -17.20
C PRO A 227 14.33 -3.03 -16.29
N GLU A 228 15.35 -3.87 -16.08
CA GLU A 228 15.28 -5.08 -15.27
C GLU A 228 15.15 -4.82 -13.76
N GLN A 229 15.58 -3.62 -13.31
CA GLN A 229 15.54 -3.26 -11.89
C GLN A 229 14.25 -2.52 -11.49
N LYS A 230 13.45 -2.08 -12.47
CA LYS A 230 12.25 -1.28 -12.22
C LYS A 230 11.22 -2.00 -11.35
N THR A 231 10.42 -1.21 -10.65
CA THR A 231 9.20 -1.65 -9.96
C THR A 231 8.00 -1.53 -10.91
N ILE A 232 6.87 -2.16 -10.57
CA ILE A 232 5.64 -2.08 -11.39
C ILE A 232 5.23 -0.63 -11.68
N PRO A 233 5.09 0.27 -10.68
CA PRO A 233 4.66 1.63 -10.97
C PRO A 233 5.54 2.33 -12.00
N VAL A 234 6.86 2.16 -11.90
CA VAL A 234 7.81 2.77 -12.83
C VAL A 234 7.86 2.03 -14.16
N GLY A 235 7.95 0.69 -14.14
CA GLY A 235 8.06 -0.12 -15.35
C GLY A 235 6.83 0.06 -16.26
N VAL A 236 5.63 -0.02 -15.71
CA VAL A 236 4.39 0.15 -16.48
C VAL A 236 4.31 1.56 -17.10
N THR A 237 4.63 2.59 -16.33
CA THR A 237 4.51 3.97 -16.82
C THR A 237 5.62 4.38 -17.78
N SER A 238 6.85 3.87 -17.62
CA SER A 238 7.99 4.27 -18.46
C SER A 238 8.19 3.42 -19.70
N GLU A 239 7.76 2.14 -19.66
CA GLU A 239 7.97 1.22 -20.78
C GLU A 239 6.75 1.05 -21.68
N LEU A 240 5.53 1.24 -21.16
CA LEU A 240 4.31 1.14 -21.94
C LEU A 240 3.79 2.50 -22.42
N VAL A 241 4.49 3.58 -22.08
CA VAL A 241 4.26 4.93 -22.63
C VAL A 241 5.58 5.39 -23.24
N ARG A 242 5.67 5.38 -24.58
CA ARG A 242 6.88 5.73 -25.32
C ARG A 242 6.66 6.96 -26.18
N GLY A 243 7.03 8.12 -25.66
CA GLY A 243 6.73 9.40 -26.27
C GLY A 243 5.22 9.61 -26.34
N ASP A 244 4.68 9.81 -27.56
CA ASP A 244 3.25 10.01 -27.80
C ASP A 244 2.48 8.70 -28.06
N VAL A 245 3.14 7.53 -27.95
CA VAL A 245 2.52 6.23 -28.16
C VAL A 245 2.19 5.59 -26.80
N PHE A 246 0.90 5.36 -26.59
CA PHE A 246 0.36 4.71 -25.40
C PHE A 246 -0.14 3.33 -25.77
N TYR A 247 0.43 2.29 -25.17
CA TYR A 247 -0.06 0.91 -25.29
C TYR A 247 -1.17 0.68 -24.29
N TRP A 248 -2.38 1.25 -24.58
CA TRP A 248 -3.50 1.30 -23.63
C TRP A 248 -3.96 -0.07 -23.13
N GLY A 249 -3.98 -1.09 -23.99
CA GLY A 249 -4.36 -2.43 -23.61
C GLY A 249 -3.43 -3.03 -22.58
N GLU A 250 -2.12 -3.02 -22.84
CA GLU A 250 -1.06 -3.50 -21.95
C GLU A 250 -0.96 -2.66 -20.67
N LEU A 251 -1.11 -1.33 -20.80
CA LEU A 251 -1.07 -0.40 -19.67
C LEU A 251 -2.20 -0.71 -18.68
N MET A 252 -3.43 -0.89 -19.17
CA MET A 252 -4.57 -1.24 -18.32
C MET A 252 -4.46 -2.65 -17.78
N ALA A 253 -3.96 -3.60 -18.55
CA ALA A 253 -3.65 -4.95 -18.07
C ALA A 253 -2.59 -4.92 -16.96
N GLY A 254 -1.53 -4.15 -17.15
CA GLY A 254 -0.46 -3.97 -16.16
C GLY A 254 -0.93 -3.34 -14.85
N ALA A 255 -1.74 -2.29 -14.95
CA ALA A 255 -2.34 -1.65 -13.79
C ALA A 255 -3.31 -2.60 -13.05
N LEU A 256 -4.12 -3.36 -13.78
CA LEU A 256 -5.03 -4.35 -13.21
C LEU A 256 -4.28 -5.46 -12.49
N LEU A 257 -3.34 -6.11 -13.17
CA LEU A 257 -2.53 -7.19 -12.60
C LEU A 257 -1.66 -6.70 -11.43
N GLY A 258 -1.12 -5.48 -11.54
CA GLY A 258 -0.34 -4.83 -10.47
C GLY A 258 -1.17 -4.51 -9.22
N SER A 259 -2.50 -4.38 -9.34
CA SER A 259 -3.37 -4.16 -8.19
C SER A 259 -3.74 -5.45 -7.43
N ILE A 260 -3.62 -6.63 -8.06
CA ILE A 260 -4.02 -7.93 -7.48
C ILE A 260 -3.30 -8.23 -6.15
N PRO A 261 -1.97 -8.09 -6.00
CA PRO A 261 -1.31 -8.42 -4.74
C PRO A 261 -1.79 -7.55 -3.58
N VAL A 262 -2.05 -6.28 -3.81
CA VAL A 262 -2.57 -5.37 -2.80
C VAL A 262 -4.01 -5.76 -2.43
N ALA A 263 -4.87 -6.00 -3.41
CA ALA A 263 -6.24 -6.45 -3.19
C ALA A 263 -6.29 -7.79 -2.41
N PHE A 264 -5.38 -8.71 -2.74
CA PHE A 264 -5.23 -9.98 -2.04
C PHE A 264 -4.86 -9.76 -0.56
N VAL A 265 -3.85 -8.96 -0.27
CA VAL A 265 -3.46 -8.62 1.11
C VAL A 265 -4.63 -8.01 1.87
N TYR A 266 -5.32 -7.03 1.29
CA TYR A 266 -6.49 -6.42 1.94
C TYR A 266 -7.63 -7.42 2.20
N SER A 267 -7.91 -8.35 1.27
CA SER A 267 -9.01 -9.32 1.42
C SER A 267 -8.83 -10.26 2.60
N PHE A 268 -7.58 -10.62 2.94
CA PHE A 268 -7.28 -11.48 4.10
C PHE A 268 -7.32 -10.72 5.43
N PHE A 269 -7.03 -9.43 5.42
CA PHE A 269 -6.81 -8.68 6.65
C PHE A 269 -7.87 -7.58 6.89
N VAL A 270 -8.93 -7.51 6.07
CA VAL A 270 -9.98 -6.49 6.17
C VAL A 270 -10.63 -6.46 7.56
N GLU A 271 -10.85 -7.62 8.19
CA GLU A 271 -11.44 -7.72 9.53
C GLU A 271 -10.54 -7.08 10.59
N TYR A 272 -9.24 -7.33 10.52
CA TYR A 272 -8.25 -6.72 11.43
C TYR A 272 -8.13 -5.21 11.18
N TYR A 273 -8.17 -4.80 9.94
CA TYR A 273 -8.16 -3.38 9.55
C TYR A 273 -9.36 -2.63 10.14
N VAL A 274 -10.57 -3.16 9.94
CA VAL A 274 -11.80 -2.57 10.48
C VAL A 274 -11.77 -2.55 12.01
N SER A 275 -11.32 -3.62 12.67
CA SER A 275 -11.22 -3.66 14.13
C SER A 275 -10.17 -2.70 14.68
N GLY A 276 -9.05 -2.51 13.97
CA GLY A 276 -8.00 -1.55 14.34
C GLY A 276 -8.46 -0.10 14.29
N ILE A 277 -9.29 0.26 13.31
CA ILE A 277 -9.85 1.61 13.17
C ILE A 277 -11.03 1.81 14.17
N THR A 278 -11.92 0.84 14.28
CA THR A 278 -13.11 0.97 15.14
C THR A 278 -12.80 0.77 16.61
N GLY A 279 -11.77 0.01 16.96
CA GLY A 279 -11.31 -0.17 18.35
C GLY A 279 -10.77 1.11 18.98
N SER A 280 -10.29 2.05 18.18
CA SER A 280 -9.85 3.38 18.65
C SER A 280 -11.01 4.36 18.93
N VAL A 281 -12.24 4.03 18.53
CA VAL A 281 -13.43 4.91 18.66
C VAL A 281 -14.29 4.54 19.87
N LYS A 282 -13.99 3.45 20.59
CA LYS A 282 -14.68 3.03 21.81
C LYS A 282 -13.92 3.43 23.08
N GLY A 283 -13.39 4.64 23.10
CA GLY A 283 -12.84 5.31 24.28
C GLY A 283 -13.70 6.49 24.66
#